data_32f36cac85dddc30c822d26c23462770
#
_entry.id   32f36cac85dddc30c822d26c23462770
#
_cell.length_a   1.000
_cell.length_b   1.000
_cell.length_c   1.000
_cell.angle_alpha   90.00
_cell.angle_beta   90.00
_cell.angle_gamma   90.00
#
_symmetry.space_group_name_H-M   'P 1'
#
loop_
_entity.id
_entity.type
_entity.pdbx_description
1 polymer ?
#
loop_
_entity_poly.entity_id
_entity_poly.type
_entity_poly.pdbx_seq_one_letter_code
_entity_poly.pdbx_strand_id
1 'polypeptide(L)'
;RMYKRQLLELIRVNLLYVNPQLTNKAREKGKKGKRLTIYLLSQNLFSGLIFLLIYGFAMFAMNFVKLPGFFTYYVALFGMLGLTQSISVIYNIFFEGNDLQVFLPLPFGQEQVFSAKILVVALTIIPFVFPLLVMFILTGWRADLGILLTIIISILLFSLFLIILFCLASLIVFGLARTAVFKKHRKTVSSILLGSSMLIAFAGIMWMNHQTGTIENELTDRHPISILLPFYDAASQPLSQQGLLGWGILAITALGFFLAVKQLIVPKLTEQLTDSNSEFKIKRTHKKNQNVHQLLFSYNAQLVKEPNLIMQVLSSSLLTPIIFILAFALGGEIKLTDLDNKLIGVVFLVGIALAFLTVNQTSFISNLISLDQENFLFIRSLPISMNQYLKEKFRFGWILQSFLTGGIALLSGLSFQLPLFFIPSLLFGSLFGCYLLSLRYFARDYRLLLLNWTNINQLFNRGSGSLGLVATMMGSLIISIILIVLYGMLALFYPFWLVNIPVIGLVLILSALWIVYYQRTFWKKFE
;
A
#
# COMPACT_ATOMS: atom_id res chain seq x y z
N ARG A 1 -25.91 17.43 -26.81
CA ARG A 1 -24.58 18.08 -26.77
C ARG A 1 -24.27 18.66 -25.37
N MET A 2 -25.25 19.27 -24.69
CA MET A 2 -25.10 19.87 -23.36
C MET A 2 -24.77 18.81 -22.30
N TYR A 3 -25.46 17.67 -22.25
CA TYR A 3 -25.21 16.55 -21.36
C TYR A 3 -23.76 16.02 -21.44
N LYS A 4 -23.22 15.82 -22.65
CA LYS A 4 -21.82 15.35 -22.82
C LYS A 4 -20.79 16.36 -22.30
N ARG A 5 -21.02 17.65 -22.46
CA ARG A 5 -20.12 18.70 -21.93
C ARG A 5 -20.14 18.73 -20.41
N GLN A 6 -21.32 18.68 -19.81
CA GLN A 6 -21.47 18.63 -18.35
C GLN A 6 -20.79 17.40 -17.75
N LEU A 7 -21.01 16.22 -18.35
CA LEU A 7 -20.38 14.98 -17.92
C LEU A 7 -18.85 15.05 -18.01
N LEU A 8 -18.29 15.58 -19.09
CA LEU A 8 -16.85 15.75 -19.26
C LEU A 8 -16.24 16.70 -18.22
N GLU A 9 -16.90 17.80 -17.89
CA GLU A 9 -16.41 18.71 -16.85
C GLU A 9 -16.51 18.07 -15.45
N LEU A 10 -17.58 17.32 -15.17
CA LEU A 10 -17.69 16.56 -13.92
C LEU A 10 -16.60 15.49 -13.79
N ILE A 11 -16.30 14.76 -14.87
CA ILE A 11 -15.18 13.80 -14.90
C ILE A 11 -13.87 14.52 -14.62
N ARG A 12 -13.65 15.67 -15.23
CA ARG A 12 -12.44 16.46 -15.07
C ARG A 12 -12.24 16.90 -13.64
N VAL A 13 -13.29 17.37 -12.97
CA VAL A 13 -13.24 17.80 -11.58
C VAL A 13 -13.00 16.59 -10.65
N ASN A 14 -13.74 15.49 -10.86
CA ASN A 14 -13.58 14.29 -10.04
C ASN A 14 -12.18 13.65 -10.17
N LEU A 15 -11.54 13.73 -11.34
CA LEU A 15 -10.16 13.26 -11.54
C LEU A 15 -9.15 13.99 -10.63
N LEU A 16 -9.43 15.24 -10.25
CA LEU A 16 -8.55 15.99 -9.33
C LEU A 16 -8.56 15.41 -7.91
N TYR A 17 -9.65 14.76 -7.51
CA TYR A 17 -9.81 14.15 -6.18
C TYR A 17 -9.32 12.70 -6.09
N VAL A 18 -9.12 12.03 -7.22
CA VAL A 18 -8.63 10.64 -7.25
C VAL A 18 -7.30 10.49 -6.52
N ASN A 19 -6.35 11.36 -6.86
CA ASN A 19 -5.04 11.38 -6.23
C ASN A 19 -4.63 12.84 -5.96
N PRO A 20 -4.97 13.36 -4.79
CA PRO A 20 -4.66 14.74 -4.42
C PRO A 20 -3.17 15.07 -4.51
N GLN A 21 -2.31 14.09 -4.25
CA GLN A 21 -0.85 14.25 -4.31
C GLN A 21 -0.36 14.54 -5.72
N LEU A 22 -0.77 13.72 -6.68
CA LEU A 22 -0.41 13.92 -8.09
C LEU A 22 -0.97 15.25 -8.62
N THR A 23 -2.18 15.59 -8.22
CA THR A 23 -2.83 16.84 -8.57
C THR A 23 -2.03 18.05 -8.06
N ASN A 24 -1.64 18.04 -6.79
CA ASN A 24 -0.87 19.13 -6.18
C ASN A 24 0.53 19.21 -6.79
N LYS A 25 1.22 18.09 -6.98
CA LYS A 25 2.53 18.04 -7.65
C LYS A 25 2.47 18.57 -9.09
N ALA A 26 1.38 18.30 -9.80
CA ALA A 26 1.18 18.83 -11.15
C ALA A 26 0.89 20.34 -11.16
N ARG A 27 0.15 20.84 -10.17
CA ARG A 27 -0.10 22.28 -9.97
C ARG A 27 1.17 23.04 -9.61
N GLU A 28 2.03 22.49 -8.76
CA GLU A 28 3.37 23.04 -8.44
C GLU A 28 4.24 23.16 -9.69
N LYS A 29 4.11 22.23 -10.64
CA LYS A 29 4.75 22.29 -11.97
C LYS A 29 4.05 23.25 -12.95
N GLY A 30 3.15 24.10 -12.48
CA GLY A 30 2.45 25.12 -13.28
C GLY A 30 1.36 24.56 -14.22
N LYS A 31 0.96 23.28 -14.09
CA LYS A 31 -0.08 22.69 -14.96
C LYS A 31 -1.47 23.08 -14.45
N LYS A 32 -2.29 23.66 -15.34
CA LYS A 32 -3.67 24.11 -15.02
C LYS A 32 -4.66 23.65 -16.10
N GLY A 33 -5.95 23.55 -15.74
CA GLY A 33 -7.06 23.24 -16.66
C GLY A 33 -6.86 21.95 -17.44
N LYS A 34 -7.04 21.97 -18.76
CA LYS A 34 -6.93 20.79 -19.64
C LYS A 34 -5.56 20.10 -19.56
N ARG A 35 -4.48 20.87 -19.45
CA ARG A 35 -3.11 20.32 -19.32
C ARG A 35 -2.93 19.51 -18.04
N LEU A 36 -3.60 19.90 -16.96
CA LEU A 36 -3.59 19.15 -15.70
C LEU A 36 -4.33 17.81 -15.86
N THR A 37 -5.52 17.82 -16.45
CA THR A 37 -6.30 16.60 -16.68
C THR A 37 -5.56 15.59 -17.57
N ILE A 38 -4.98 16.07 -18.68
CA ILE A 38 -4.19 15.22 -19.58
C ILE A 38 -2.99 14.63 -18.86
N TYR A 39 -2.32 15.42 -18.02
CA TYR A 39 -1.20 14.94 -17.23
C TYR A 39 -1.61 13.84 -16.24
N LEU A 40 -2.74 14.00 -15.53
CA LEU A 40 -3.23 12.98 -14.59
C LEU A 40 -3.60 11.68 -15.31
N LEU A 41 -4.28 11.78 -16.45
CA LEU A 41 -4.60 10.62 -17.28
C LEU A 41 -3.35 9.95 -17.83
N SER A 42 -2.37 10.72 -18.31
CA SER A 42 -1.11 10.17 -18.83
C SER A 42 -0.30 9.46 -17.74
N GLN A 43 -0.33 9.94 -16.49
CA GLN A 43 0.32 9.28 -15.36
C GLN A 43 -0.35 7.93 -15.04
N ASN A 44 -1.68 7.88 -15.03
CA ASN A 44 -2.41 6.63 -14.82
C ASN A 44 -2.12 5.62 -15.94
N LEU A 45 -2.13 6.07 -17.20
CA LEU A 45 -1.79 5.23 -18.36
C LEU A 45 -0.33 4.76 -18.30
N PHE A 46 0.59 5.63 -17.92
CA PHE A 46 2.01 5.28 -17.77
C PHE A 46 2.23 4.24 -16.66
N SER A 47 1.55 4.39 -15.53
CA SER A 47 1.56 3.37 -14.47
C SER A 47 1.03 2.03 -14.98
N GLY A 48 -0.09 2.04 -15.71
CA GLY A 48 -0.66 0.83 -16.32
C GLY A 48 0.28 0.18 -17.33
N LEU A 49 1.00 0.99 -18.12
CA LEU A 49 1.98 0.49 -19.09
C LEU A 49 3.19 -0.16 -18.38
N ILE A 50 3.66 0.40 -17.28
CA ILE A 50 4.71 -0.22 -16.46
C ILE A 50 4.24 -1.57 -15.92
N PHE A 51 3.04 -1.63 -15.33
CA PHE A 51 2.45 -2.89 -14.87
C PHE A 51 2.33 -3.91 -16.00
N LEU A 52 1.88 -3.45 -17.17
CA LEU A 52 1.76 -4.30 -18.36
C LEU A 52 3.12 -4.83 -18.81
N LEU A 53 4.17 -4.02 -18.82
CA LEU A 53 5.52 -4.46 -19.23
C LEU A 53 6.08 -5.49 -18.25
N ILE A 54 5.96 -5.23 -16.93
CA ILE A 54 6.50 -6.12 -15.90
C ILE A 54 5.79 -7.48 -15.93
N TYR A 55 4.48 -7.47 -15.85
CA TYR A 55 3.69 -8.70 -15.74
C TYR A 55 3.39 -9.32 -17.10
N GLY A 56 3.17 -8.51 -18.14
CA GLY A 56 2.88 -8.99 -19.49
C GLY A 56 4.02 -9.80 -20.08
N PHE A 57 5.28 -9.38 -19.84
CA PHE A 57 6.44 -10.13 -20.29
C PHE A 57 6.54 -11.49 -19.59
N ALA A 58 6.32 -11.53 -18.27
CA ALA A 58 6.30 -12.77 -17.52
C ALA A 58 5.13 -13.68 -17.96
N MET A 59 3.97 -13.11 -18.20
CA MET A 59 2.78 -13.84 -18.66
C MET A 59 2.95 -14.41 -20.06
N PHE A 60 3.67 -13.71 -20.95
CA PHE A 60 3.91 -14.18 -22.32
C PHE A 60 4.76 -15.47 -22.34
N ALA A 61 5.66 -15.62 -21.40
CA ALA A 61 6.48 -16.82 -21.27
C ALA A 61 5.70 -18.06 -20.74
N MET A 62 4.56 -17.85 -20.06
CA MET A 62 3.78 -18.92 -19.43
C MET A 62 2.64 -19.43 -20.32
N ASN A 63 2.42 -20.75 -20.31
CA ASN A 63 1.25 -21.35 -20.97
C ASN A 63 0.14 -21.60 -19.94
N PHE A 64 -0.74 -20.63 -19.76
CA PHE A 64 -1.83 -20.69 -18.79
C PHE A 64 -2.87 -21.77 -19.07
N VAL A 65 -3.00 -22.28 -20.28
CA VAL A 65 -3.90 -23.40 -20.59
C VAL A 65 -3.47 -24.67 -19.85
N LYS A 66 -2.17 -24.83 -19.63
CA LYS A 66 -1.60 -25.96 -18.88
C LYS A 66 -1.37 -25.66 -17.41
N LEU A 67 -1.57 -24.42 -16.98
CA LEU A 67 -1.23 -23.92 -15.65
C LEU A 67 -2.43 -23.22 -14.98
N PRO A 68 -3.54 -23.94 -14.67
CA PRO A 68 -4.72 -23.34 -14.03
C PRO A 68 -4.43 -22.72 -12.66
N GLY A 69 -3.47 -23.27 -11.91
CA GLY A 69 -3.05 -22.72 -10.63
C GLY A 69 -2.43 -21.34 -10.76
N PHE A 70 -1.47 -21.17 -11.67
CA PHE A 70 -0.88 -19.85 -11.95
C PHE A 70 -1.91 -18.86 -12.50
N PHE A 71 -2.83 -19.31 -13.34
CA PHE A 71 -3.90 -18.46 -13.85
C PHE A 71 -4.75 -17.88 -12.70
N THR A 72 -5.26 -18.74 -11.82
CA THR A 72 -6.08 -18.30 -10.68
C THR A 72 -5.29 -17.43 -9.70
N TYR A 73 -3.99 -17.70 -9.56
CA TYR A 73 -3.08 -16.86 -8.77
C TYR A 73 -3.00 -15.43 -9.30
N TYR A 74 -2.79 -15.25 -10.61
CA TYR A 74 -2.75 -13.91 -11.19
C TYR A 74 -4.10 -13.19 -11.11
N VAL A 75 -5.22 -13.92 -11.28
CA VAL A 75 -6.56 -13.34 -11.07
C VAL A 75 -6.71 -12.85 -9.63
N ALA A 76 -6.27 -13.62 -8.64
CA ALA A 76 -6.30 -13.23 -7.23
C ALA A 76 -5.38 -12.04 -6.94
N LEU A 77 -4.15 -12.03 -7.48
CA LEU A 77 -3.19 -10.94 -7.31
C LEU A 77 -3.75 -9.62 -7.82
N PHE A 78 -4.22 -9.61 -9.07
CA PHE A 78 -4.82 -8.40 -9.65
C PHE A 78 -6.17 -8.07 -9.00
N GLY A 79 -6.90 -9.07 -8.51
CA GLY A 79 -8.10 -8.89 -7.71
C GLY A 79 -7.82 -8.14 -6.41
N MET A 80 -6.80 -8.54 -5.66
CA MET A 80 -6.41 -7.87 -4.40
C MET A 80 -5.87 -6.46 -4.66
N LEU A 81 -4.99 -6.28 -5.65
CA LEU A 81 -4.48 -4.96 -6.03
C LEU A 81 -5.60 -4.03 -6.49
N GLY A 82 -6.47 -4.52 -7.38
CA GLY A 82 -7.60 -3.77 -7.89
C GLY A 82 -8.60 -3.40 -6.79
N LEU A 83 -8.87 -4.32 -5.86
CA LEU A 83 -9.78 -4.08 -4.73
C LEU A 83 -9.24 -3.00 -3.79
N THR A 84 -7.95 -3.05 -3.45
CA THR A 84 -7.29 -2.05 -2.62
C THR A 84 -7.35 -0.67 -3.25
N GLN A 85 -7.04 -0.57 -4.54
CA GLN A 85 -7.13 0.67 -5.30
C GLN A 85 -8.58 1.16 -5.41
N SER A 86 -9.54 0.26 -5.66
CA SER A 86 -10.96 0.60 -5.74
C SER A 86 -11.48 1.18 -4.43
N ILE A 87 -11.16 0.57 -3.29
CA ILE A 87 -11.53 1.06 -1.96
C ILE A 87 -10.99 2.48 -1.75
N SER A 88 -9.71 2.70 -2.04
CA SER A 88 -9.06 4.00 -1.88
C SER A 88 -9.71 5.07 -2.78
N VAL A 89 -9.90 4.76 -4.06
CA VAL A 89 -10.45 5.70 -5.05
C VAL A 89 -11.92 6.03 -4.75
N ILE A 90 -12.74 5.01 -4.41
CA ILE A 90 -14.15 5.24 -4.04
C ILE A 90 -14.22 6.11 -2.79
N TYR A 91 -13.41 5.82 -1.77
CA TYR A 91 -13.38 6.62 -0.56
C TYR A 91 -13.00 8.09 -0.85
N ASN A 92 -11.93 8.31 -1.60
CA ASN A 92 -11.47 9.67 -1.93
C ASN A 92 -12.50 10.46 -2.74
N ILE A 93 -13.11 9.84 -3.76
CA ILE A 93 -14.06 10.51 -4.64
C ILE A 93 -15.41 10.78 -3.97
N PHE A 94 -15.90 9.86 -3.14
CA PHE A 94 -17.23 10.00 -2.56
C PHE A 94 -17.25 10.65 -1.18
N PHE A 95 -16.22 10.42 -0.37
CA PHE A 95 -16.21 10.86 1.03
C PHE A 95 -15.22 11.99 1.33
N GLU A 96 -14.05 11.99 0.72
CA GLU A 96 -13.01 13.01 0.99
C GLU A 96 -13.26 14.29 0.19
N GLY A 97 -13.79 14.18 -1.01
CA GLY A 97 -13.99 15.33 -1.91
C GLY A 97 -14.97 16.38 -1.39
N ASN A 98 -15.90 16.03 -0.50
CA ASN A 98 -16.95 16.90 0.06
C ASN A 98 -17.67 17.79 -0.99
N ASP A 99 -17.61 17.40 -2.25
CA ASP A 99 -18.02 18.19 -3.41
C ASP A 99 -19.52 18.04 -3.70
N LEU A 100 -20.18 17.05 -3.10
CA LEU A 100 -21.60 16.79 -3.36
C LEU A 100 -22.48 17.97 -2.91
N GLN A 101 -22.15 18.61 -1.80
CA GLN A 101 -22.85 19.82 -1.33
C GLN A 101 -22.65 21.00 -2.26
N VAL A 102 -21.50 21.05 -2.95
CA VAL A 102 -21.19 22.08 -3.96
C VAL A 102 -21.92 21.80 -5.26
N PHE A 103 -22.13 20.53 -5.62
CA PHE A 103 -22.84 20.16 -6.85
C PHE A 103 -24.37 20.18 -6.74
N LEU A 104 -24.91 19.97 -5.52
CA LEU A 104 -26.37 19.97 -5.30
C LEU A 104 -27.09 21.26 -5.74
N PRO A 105 -26.55 22.46 -5.50
CA PRO A 105 -27.19 23.71 -5.97
C PRO A 105 -26.94 24.02 -7.45
N LEU A 106 -26.08 23.27 -8.13
CA LEU A 106 -25.77 23.48 -9.55
C LEU A 106 -26.75 22.72 -10.46
N PRO A 107 -26.96 23.15 -11.69
CA PRO A 107 -27.91 22.51 -12.62
C PRO A 107 -27.40 21.19 -13.18
N PHE A 108 -26.84 20.32 -12.30
CA PHE A 108 -26.43 18.97 -12.63
C PHE A 108 -27.45 17.97 -12.11
N GLY A 109 -27.87 17.01 -12.94
CA GLY A 109 -28.66 15.89 -12.47
C GLY A 109 -27.85 14.99 -11.52
N GLN A 110 -28.46 14.51 -10.45
CA GLN A 110 -27.79 13.60 -9.51
C GLN A 110 -27.19 12.38 -10.20
N GLU A 111 -27.92 11.81 -11.18
CA GLU A 111 -27.44 10.70 -11.99
C GLU A 111 -26.18 11.03 -12.80
N GLN A 112 -26.04 12.28 -13.25
CA GLN A 112 -24.84 12.73 -13.98
C GLN A 112 -23.63 12.80 -13.07
N VAL A 113 -23.79 13.32 -11.85
CA VAL A 113 -22.72 13.41 -10.87
C VAL A 113 -22.24 12.01 -10.48
N PHE A 114 -23.16 11.10 -10.21
CA PHE A 114 -22.81 9.72 -9.87
C PHE A 114 -22.16 8.97 -11.02
N SER A 115 -22.72 9.09 -12.23
CA SER A 115 -22.14 8.46 -13.42
C SER A 115 -20.73 8.95 -13.69
N ALA A 116 -20.48 10.26 -13.53
CA ALA A 116 -19.14 10.83 -13.65
C ALA A 116 -18.16 10.25 -12.61
N LYS A 117 -18.59 10.14 -11.34
CA LYS A 117 -17.78 9.56 -10.28
C LYS A 117 -17.45 8.09 -10.56
N ILE A 118 -18.42 7.28 -10.92
CA ILE A 118 -18.23 5.86 -11.28
C ILE A 118 -17.26 5.71 -12.45
N LEU A 119 -17.42 6.54 -13.48
CA LEU A 119 -16.55 6.48 -14.66
C LEU A 119 -15.10 6.88 -14.34
N VAL A 120 -14.90 7.84 -13.45
CA VAL A 120 -13.57 8.21 -12.97
C VAL A 120 -12.93 7.09 -12.16
N VAL A 121 -13.70 6.41 -11.30
CA VAL A 121 -13.21 5.22 -10.57
C VAL A 121 -12.75 4.14 -11.54
N ALA A 122 -13.58 3.82 -12.55
CA ALA A 122 -13.23 2.83 -13.57
C ALA A 122 -11.96 3.22 -14.34
N LEU A 123 -11.87 4.48 -14.82
CA LEU A 123 -10.69 5.00 -15.53
C LEU A 123 -9.40 4.92 -14.71
N THR A 124 -9.51 4.99 -13.40
CA THR A 124 -8.34 4.95 -12.51
C THR A 124 -7.90 3.50 -12.23
N ILE A 125 -8.84 2.58 -12.15
CA ILE A 125 -8.56 1.17 -11.77
C ILE A 125 -8.12 0.35 -12.97
N ILE A 126 -8.73 0.55 -14.14
CA ILE A 126 -8.45 -0.22 -15.36
C ILE A 126 -6.95 -0.34 -15.67
N PRO A 127 -6.14 0.73 -15.64
CA PRO A 127 -4.71 0.62 -15.93
C PRO A 127 -3.95 -0.34 -15.01
N PHE A 128 -4.33 -0.45 -13.75
CA PHE A 128 -3.68 -1.33 -12.78
C PHE A 128 -4.01 -2.81 -12.97
N VAL A 129 -5.21 -3.12 -13.44
CA VAL A 129 -5.67 -4.50 -13.68
C VAL A 129 -5.58 -4.91 -15.16
N PHE A 130 -5.12 -4.02 -16.02
CA PHE A 130 -5.02 -4.24 -17.47
C PHE A 130 -4.17 -5.47 -17.86
N PRO A 131 -3.08 -5.83 -17.15
CA PRO A 131 -2.36 -7.07 -17.43
C PRO A 131 -3.21 -8.32 -17.39
N LEU A 132 -4.30 -8.32 -16.60
CA LEU A 132 -5.25 -9.44 -16.55
C LEU A 132 -5.99 -9.64 -17.89
N LEU A 133 -6.34 -8.55 -18.58
CA LEU A 133 -6.93 -8.63 -19.91
C LEU A 133 -5.95 -9.32 -20.89
N VAL A 134 -4.67 -8.97 -20.82
CA VAL A 134 -3.64 -9.60 -21.66
C VAL A 134 -3.52 -11.09 -21.34
N MET A 135 -3.57 -11.46 -20.05
CA MET A 135 -3.56 -12.86 -19.64
C MET A 135 -4.75 -13.65 -20.22
N PHE A 136 -5.96 -13.08 -20.21
CA PHE A 136 -7.14 -13.71 -20.80
C PHE A 136 -6.97 -13.90 -22.32
N ILE A 137 -6.44 -12.88 -23.03
CA ILE A 137 -6.15 -12.96 -24.47
C ILE A 137 -5.10 -14.04 -24.75
N LEU A 138 -4.02 -14.09 -24.00
CA LEU A 138 -2.97 -15.09 -24.16
C LEU A 138 -3.49 -16.52 -23.92
N THR A 139 -4.37 -16.67 -22.92
CA THR A 139 -4.98 -17.98 -22.61
C THR A 139 -5.87 -18.46 -23.74
N GLY A 140 -6.77 -17.62 -24.22
CA GLY A 140 -7.66 -17.97 -25.34
C GLY A 140 -6.91 -18.19 -26.66
N TRP A 141 -5.87 -17.42 -26.92
CA TRP A 141 -5.02 -17.62 -28.10
C TRP A 141 -4.29 -18.97 -28.06
N ARG A 142 -3.74 -19.35 -26.92
CA ARG A 142 -3.06 -20.65 -26.75
C ARG A 142 -4.02 -21.84 -26.64
N ALA A 143 -5.30 -21.58 -26.41
CA ALA A 143 -6.35 -22.58 -26.47
C ALA A 143 -6.92 -22.79 -27.88
N ASP A 144 -6.30 -22.19 -28.91
CA ASP A 144 -6.69 -22.32 -30.34
C ASP A 144 -8.15 -21.87 -30.64
N LEU A 145 -8.67 -20.91 -29.88
CA LEU A 145 -10.07 -20.44 -30.02
C LEU A 145 -10.29 -19.51 -31.24
N GLY A 146 -9.24 -19.17 -31.98
CA GLY A 146 -9.31 -18.14 -33.02
C GLY A 146 -9.26 -16.72 -32.47
N ILE A 147 -8.60 -15.80 -33.20
CA ILE A 147 -8.26 -14.46 -32.70
C ILE A 147 -9.49 -13.64 -32.33
N LEU A 148 -10.50 -13.62 -33.18
CA LEU A 148 -11.72 -12.81 -32.99
C LEU A 148 -12.51 -13.26 -31.75
N LEU A 149 -12.73 -14.57 -31.62
CA LEU A 149 -13.43 -15.15 -30.46
C LEU A 149 -12.68 -14.93 -29.17
N THR A 150 -11.35 -15.09 -29.18
CA THR A 150 -10.47 -14.82 -28.04
C THR A 150 -10.62 -13.39 -27.54
N ILE A 151 -10.58 -12.40 -28.43
CA ILE A 151 -10.71 -10.98 -28.05
C ILE A 151 -12.09 -10.71 -27.41
N ILE A 152 -13.17 -11.23 -28.01
CA ILE A 152 -14.53 -11.03 -27.48
C ILE A 152 -14.67 -11.66 -26.09
N ILE A 153 -14.24 -12.90 -25.92
CA ILE A 153 -14.29 -13.62 -24.64
C ILE A 153 -13.47 -12.89 -23.57
N SER A 154 -12.26 -12.47 -23.92
CA SER A 154 -11.37 -11.78 -22.99
C SER A 154 -11.93 -10.44 -22.53
N ILE A 155 -12.54 -9.66 -23.41
CA ILE A 155 -13.19 -8.40 -23.07
C ILE A 155 -14.41 -8.65 -22.18
N LEU A 156 -15.21 -9.68 -22.46
CA LEU A 156 -16.37 -10.03 -21.64
C LEU A 156 -15.94 -10.49 -20.24
N LEU A 157 -14.93 -11.38 -20.13
CA LEU A 157 -14.39 -11.82 -18.84
C LEU A 157 -13.82 -10.68 -18.03
N PHE A 158 -13.06 -9.80 -18.69
CA PHE A 158 -12.49 -8.62 -18.03
C PHE A 158 -13.57 -7.66 -17.54
N SER A 159 -14.65 -7.49 -18.32
CA SER A 159 -15.80 -6.67 -17.92
C SER A 159 -16.52 -7.26 -16.71
N LEU A 160 -16.74 -8.57 -16.67
CA LEU A 160 -17.32 -9.25 -15.51
C LEU A 160 -16.43 -9.12 -14.28
N PHE A 161 -15.12 -9.29 -14.45
CA PHE A 161 -14.14 -9.10 -13.38
C PHE A 161 -14.21 -7.69 -12.80
N LEU A 162 -14.23 -6.65 -13.65
CA LEU A 162 -14.35 -5.25 -13.22
C LEU A 162 -15.66 -4.97 -12.48
N ILE A 163 -16.78 -5.52 -12.95
CA ILE A 163 -18.08 -5.36 -12.29
C ILE A 163 -18.04 -5.98 -10.90
N ILE A 164 -17.56 -7.21 -10.78
CA ILE A 164 -17.44 -7.90 -9.48
C ILE A 164 -16.54 -7.10 -8.53
N LEU A 165 -15.36 -6.69 -9.01
CA LEU A 165 -14.38 -5.93 -8.23
C LEU A 165 -14.96 -4.61 -7.73
N PHE A 166 -15.58 -3.84 -8.62
CA PHE A 166 -16.15 -2.54 -8.33
C PHE A 166 -17.34 -2.64 -7.36
N CYS A 167 -18.25 -3.58 -7.59
CA CYS A 167 -19.40 -3.80 -6.72
C CYS A 167 -18.95 -4.23 -5.32
N LEU A 168 -17.97 -5.12 -5.22
CA LEU A 168 -17.44 -5.59 -3.95
C LEU A 168 -16.76 -4.45 -3.18
N ALA A 169 -15.93 -3.66 -3.83
CA ALA A 169 -15.31 -2.49 -3.21
C ALA A 169 -16.35 -1.46 -2.73
N SER A 170 -17.39 -1.23 -3.54
CA SER A 170 -18.50 -0.33 -3.18
C SER A 170 -19.27 -0.86 -1.97
N LEU A 171 -19.58 -2.16 -1.90
CA LEU A 171 -20.23 -2.76 -0.74
C LEU A 171 -19.41 -2.61 0.53
N ILE A 172 -18.09 -2.77 0.45
CA ILE A 172 -17.19 -2.58 1.60
C ILE A 172 -17.21 -1.13 2.06
N VAL A 173 -16.97 -0.18 1.17
CA VAL A 173 -16.84 1.24 1.54
C VAL A 173 -18.17 1.81 2.03
N PHE A 174 -19.25 1.64 1.27
CA PHE A 174 -20.57 2.16 1.64
C PHE A 174 -21.23 1.35 2.74
N GLY A 175 -20.95 0.05 2.84
CA GLY A 175 -21.40 -0.79 3.96
C GLY A 175 -20.81 -0.31 5.28
N LEU A 176 -19.50 -0.05 5.32
CA LEU A 176 -18.83 0.53 6.48
C LEU A 176 -19.33 1.94 6.81
N ALA A 177 -19.56 2.77 5.80
CA ALA A 177 -20.07 4.12 5.99
C ALA A 177 -21.45 4.18 6.68
N ARG A 178 -22.23 3.10 6.62
CA ARG A 178 -23.53 2.98 7.33
C ARG A 178 -23.40 2.74 8.83
N THR A 179 -22.28 2.23 9.28
CA THR A 179 -22.11 1.86 10.68
C THR A 179 -22.10 3.08 11.59
N ALA A 180 -22.69 2.96 12.78
CA ALA A 180 -22.67 4.01 13.80
C ALA A 180 -21.22 4.37 14.20
N VAL A 181 -20.31 3.39 14.15
CA VAL A 181 -18.89 3.57 14.46
C VAL A 181 -18.23 4.48 13.43
N PHE A 182 -18.54 4.30 12.14
CA PHE A 182 -18.03 5.18 11.07
C PHE A 182 -18.56 6.62 11.25
N LYS A 183 -19.86 6.78 11.48
CA LYS A 183 -20.47 8.11 11.69
C LYS A 183 -19.84 8.84 12.87
N LYS A 184 -19.54 8.13 13.97
CA LYS A 184 -18.94 8.70 15.20
C LYS A 184 -17.43 8.97 15.08
N HIS A 185 -16.69 8.10 14.39
CA HIS A 185 -15.23 8.12 14.30
C HIS A 185 -14.73 8.05 12.86
N ARG A 186 -15.33 8.84 11.96
CA ARG A 186 -15.10 8.80 10.52
C ARG A 186 -13.60 8.76 10.13
N LYS A 187 -12.80 9.69 10.63
CA LYS A 187 -11.38 9.78 10.32
C LYS A 187 -10.61 8.53 10.74
N THR A 188 -10.87 8.02 11.93
CA THR A 188 -10.17 6.83 12.45
C THR A 188 -10.57 5.57 11.69
N VAL A 189 -11.86 5.38 11.43
CA VAL A 189 -12.36 4.19 10.72
C VAL A 189 -11.89 4.18 9.26
N SER A 190 -11.88 5.35 8.60
CA SER A 190 -11.34 5.43 7.24
C SER A 190 -9.84 5.18 7.19
N SER A 191 -9.06 5.67 8.15
CA SER A 191 -7.61 5.35 8.22
C SER A 191 -7.38 3.85 8.41
N ILE A 192 -8.18 3.21 9.27
CA ILE A 192 -8.12 1.76 9.48
C ILE A 192 -8.55 1.02 8.21
N LEU A 193 -9.64 1.42 7.56
CA LEU A 193 -10.12 0.79 6.33
C LEU A 193 -9.05 0.82 5.24
N LEU A 194 -8.49 1.99 4.98
CA LEU A 194 -7.50 2.19 3.94
C LEU A 194 -6.19 1.46 4.27
N GLY A 195 -5.71 1.59 5.50
CA GLY A 195 -4.49 0.92 5.96
C GLY A 195 -4.63 -0.60 5.99
N SER A 196 -5.75 -1.12 6.51
CA SER A 196 -6.00 -2.57 6.57
C SER A 196 -6.19 -3.18 5.19
N SER A 197 -6.85 -2.50 4.25
CA SER A 197 -7.03 -3.01 2.88
C SER A 197 -5.68 -3.24 2.21
N MET A 198 -4.72 -2.34 2.40
CA MET A 198 -3.36 -2.46 1.88
C MET A 198 -2.58 -3.59 2.55
N LEU A 199 -2.67 -3.70 3.87
CA LEU A 199 -2.02 -4.78 4.63
C LEU A 199 -2.60 -6.15 4.30
N ILE A 200 -3.92 -6.26 4.15
CA ILE A 200 -4.61 -7.52 3.78
C ILE A 200 -4.21 -7.92 2.36
N ALA A 201 -4.15 -6.99 1.41
CA ALA A 201 -3.69 -7.28 0.05
C ALA A 201 -2.24 -7.81 0.06
N PHE A 202 -1.37 -7.17 0.83
CA PHE A 202 0.02 -7.60 0.99
C PHE A 202 0.11 -8.99 1.65
N ALA A 203 -0.56 -9.19 2.77
CA ALA A 203 -0.60 -10.48 3.47
C ALA A 203 -1.18 -11.59 2.59
N GLY A 204 -2.23 -11.29 1.80
CA GLY A 204 -2.83 -12.22 0.86
C GLY A 204 -1.86 -12.65 -0.24
N ILE A 205 -1.14 -11.69 -0.86
CA ILE A 205 -0.11 -11.97 -1.86
C ILE A 205 1.01 -12.83 -1.26
N MET A 206 1.42 -12.54 -0.03
CA MET A 206 2.43 -13.32 0.68
C MET A 206 1.97 -14.74 0.98
N TRP A 207 0.72 -14.91 1.45
CA TRP A 207 0.17 -16.23 1.70
C TRP A 207 0.03 -17.05 0.42
N MET A 208 -0.36 -16.42 -0.68
CA MET A 208 -0.41 -17.09 -1.99
C MET A 208 0.97 -17.57 -2.43
N ASN A 209 2.04 -16.83 -2.14
CA ASN A 209 3.41 -17.27 -2.38
C ASN A 209 3.84 -18.44 -1.52
N HIS A 210 3.32 -18.56 -0.30
CA HIS A 210 3.62 -19.67 0.60
C HIS A 210 3.15 -21.03 0.04
N GLN A 211 2.11 -21.04 -0.77
CA GLN A 211 1.55 -22.28 -1.34
C GLN A 211 2.29 -22.79 -2.60
N THR A 212 3.42 -22.18 -2.97
CA THR A 212 4.22 -22.67 -4.09
C THR A 212 4.89 -23.98 -3.75
N GLY A 213 4.50 -25.03 -4.46
CA GLY A 213 5.19 -26.32 -4.44
C GLY A 213 6.63 -26.22 -4.93
N THR A 214 7.47 -27.13 -4.48
CA THR A 214 8.86 -27.30 -4.92
C THR A 214 8.95 -27.44 -6.43
N ILE A 215 9.69 -26.56 -7.07
CA ILE A 215 10.06 -26.70 -8.48
C ILE A 215 11.29 -27.62 -8.51
N GLU A 216 11.07 -28.92 -8.58
CA GLU A 216 12.07 -29.80 -9.13
C GLU A 216 11.86 -29.86 -10.65
N ASN A 217 12.69 -29.15 -11.39
CA ASN A 217 13.01 -29.27 -12.83
C ASN A 217 11.89 -29.26 -13.90
N GLU A 218 10.62 -29.12 -13.57
CA GLU A 218 9.54 -28.82 -14.51
C GLU A 218 8.63 -27.76 -13.89
N LEU A 219 8.08 -26.86 -14.70
CA LEU A 219 7.07 -25.87 -14.31
C LEU A 219 5.81 -26.64 -13.81
N THR A 220 5.88 -27.14 -12.57
CA THR A 220 4.74 -27.76 -11.91
C THR A 220 3.74 -26.67 -11.56
N ASP A 221 2.48 -26.89 -11.95
CA ASP A 221 1.42 -25.94 -11.67
C ASP A 221 1.15 -25.85 -10.16
N ARG A 222 0.63 -24.71 -9.73
CA ARG A 222 0.19 -24.48 -8.35
C ARG A 222 -1.19 -25.07 -8.13
N HIS A 223 -1.55 -25.31 -6.87
CA HIS A 223 -2.94 -25.64 -6.55
C HIS A 223 -3.87 -24.49 -6.94
N PRO A 224 -4.84 -24.73 -7.83
CA PRO A 224 -5.75 -23.68 -8.29
C PRO A 224 -6.67 -23.22 -7.15
N ILE A 225 -6.95 -21.92 -7.12
CA ILE A 225 -7.91 -21.35 -6.18
C ILE A 225 -9.32 -21.63 -6.68
N SER A 226 -10.03 -22.54 -5.99
CA SER A 226 -11.33 -23.07 -6.44
C SER A 226 -12.39 -22.01 -6.75
N ILE A 227 -12.42 -20.92 -5.97
CA ILE A 227 -13.37 -19.80 -6.18
C ILE A 227 -13.11 -19.07 -7.50
N LEU A 228 -11.87 -19.07 -8.01
CA LEU A 228 -11.44 -18.36 -9.21
C LEU A 228 -11.35 -19.27 -10.45
N LEU A 229 -11.53 -20.58 -10.28
CA LEU A 229 -11.57 -21.53 -11.41
C LEU A 229 -12.58 -21.18 -12.50
N PRO A 230 -13.77 -20.62 -12.20
CA PRO A 230 -14.71 -20.22 -13.25
C PRO A 230 -14.12 -19.24 -14.26
N PHE A 231 -13.16 -18.37 -13.87
CA PHE A 231 -12.45 -17.50 -14.80
C PHE A 231 -11.55 -18.29 -15.74
N TYR A 232 -10.86 -19.31 -15.22
CA TYR A 232 -10.01 -20.17 -16.02
C TYR A 232 -10.81 -21.01 -17.02
N ASP A 233 -11.88 -21.66 -16.56
CA ASP A 233 -12.72 -22.51 -17.39
C ASP A 233 -13.38 -21.69 -18.53
N ALA A 234 -13.85 -20.50 -18.22
CA ALA A 234 -14.43 -19.59 -19.20
C ALA A 234 -13.40 -19.02 -20.19
N ALA A 235 -12.13 -18.87 -19.80
CA ALA A 235 -11.06 -18.36 -20.67
C ALA A 235 -10.44 -19.45 -21.55
N SER A 236 -10.20 -20.65 -21.00
CA SER A 236 -9.48 -21.73 -21.67
C SER A 236 -10.40 -22.59 -22.54
N GLN A 237 -11.62 -22.86 -22.07
CA GLN A 237 -12.58 -23.76 -22.73
C GLN A 237 -14.01 -23.18 -22.72
N PRO A 238 -14.26 -22.01 -23.33
CA PRO A 238 -15.50 -21.27 -23.19
C PRO A 238 -16.75 -22.00 -23.69
N LEU A 239 -16.60 -22.91 -24.65
CA LEU A 239 -17.70 -23.68 -25.26
C LEU A 239 -17.86 -25.09 -24.66
N SER A 240 -17.00 -25.49 -23.73
CA SER A 240 -17.13 -26.75 -23.01
C SER A 240 -18.21 -26.67 -21.92
N GLN A 241 -18.66 -27.81 -21.42
CA GLN A 241 -19.62 -27.85 -20.31
C GLN A 241 -19.08 -27.10 -19.08
N GLN A 242 -17.79 -27.27 -18.76
CA GLN A 242 -17.15 -26.57 -17.65
C GLN A 242 -17.04 -25.06 -17.91
N GLY A 243 -16.70 -24.66 -19.13
CA GLY A 243 -16.65 -23.25 -19.52
C GLY A 243 -18.01 -22.56 -19.43
N LEU A 244 -19.07 -23.22 -19.91
CA LEU A 244 -20.46 -22.69 -19.81
C LEU A 244 -20.91 -22.57 -18.34
N LEU A 245 -20.56 -23.54 -17.48
CA LEU A 245 -20.79 -23.44 -16.03
C LEU A 245 -19.99 -22.27 -15.43
N GLY A 246 -18.73 -22.08 -15.85
CA GLY A 246 -17.91 -20.95 -15.43
C GLY A 246 -18.56 -19.61 -15.78
N TRP A 247 -19.02 -19.45 -17.01
CA TRP A 247 -19.78 -18.25 -17.44
C TRP A 247 -21.05 -18.04 -16.62
N GLY A 248 -21.80 -19.12 -16.34
CA GLY A 248 -23.00 -19.05 -15.51
C GLY A 248 -22.70 -18.57 -14.10
N ILE A 249 -21.70 -19.13 -13.45
CA ILE A 249 -21.26 -18.73 -12.10
C ILE A 249 -20.81 -17.27 -12.08
N LEU A 250 -19.98 -16.84 -13.03
CA LEU A 250 -19.48 -15.47 -13.11
C LEU A 250 -20.61 -14.47 -13.38
N ALA A 251 -21.55 -14.80 -14.28
CA ALA A 251 -22.70 -13.95 -14.57
C ALA A 251 -23.63 -13.82 -13.34
N ILE A 252 -23.91 -14.92 -12.64
CA ILE A 252 -24.75 -14.92 -11.42
C ILE A 252 -24.07 -14.13 -10.31
N THR A 253 -22.77 -14.30 -10.10
CA THR A 253 -22.03 -13.55 -9.06
C THR A 253 -21.97 -12.06 -9.39
N ALA A 254 -21.70 -11.69 -10.63
CA ALA A 254 -21.71 -10.29 -11.08
C ALA A 254 -23.10 -9.66 -10.93
N LEU A 255 -24.15 -10.36 -11.33
CA LEU A 255 -25.54 -9.90 -11.20
C LEU A 255 -25.92 -9.78 -9.71
N GLY A 256 -25.56 -10.75 -8.88
CA GLY A 256 -25.83 -10.73 -7.44
C GLY A 256 -25.20 -9.52 -6.75
N PHE A 257 -23.92 -9.26 -7.00
CA PHE A 257 -23.24 -8.08 -6.47
C PHE A 257 -23.81 -6.77 -7.03
N PHE A 258 -24.13 -6.74 -8.32
CA PHE A 258 -24.76 -5.55 -8.91
C PHE A 258 -26.13 -5.25 -8.31
N LEU A 259 -26.98 -6.26 -8.12
CA LEU A 259 -28.28 -6.10 -7.47
C LEU A 259 -28.12 -5.69 -6.01
N ALA A 260 -27.15 -6.24 -5.30
CA ALA A 260 -26.83 -5.83 -3.93
C ALA A 260 -26.46 -4.35 -3.86
N VAL A 261 -25.60 -3.86 -4.76
CA VAL A 261 -25.25 -2.44 -4.83
C VAL A 261 -26.48 -1.59 -5.17
N LYS A 262 -27.26 -2.00 -6.19
CA LYS A 262 -28.45 -1.28 -6.63
C LYS A 262 -29.52 -1.17 -5.53
N GLN A 263 -29.77 -2.24 -4.77
CA GLN A 263 -30.80 -2.26 -3.74
C GLN A 263 -30.34 -1.69 -2.39
N LEU A 264 -29.08 -1.93 -2.02
CA LEU A 264 -28.55 -1.55 -0.72
C LEU A 264 -27.90 -0.17 -0.71
N ILE A 265 -27.20 0.23 -1.77
CA ILE A 265 -26.38 1.45 -1.77
C ILE A 265 -27.12 2.61 -2.45
N VAL A 266 -27.55 2.41 -3.69
CA VAL A 266 -28.10 3.48 -4.54
C VAL A 266 -29.26 4.26 -3.88
N PRO A 267 -30.28 3.64 -3.25
CA PRO A 267 -31.40 4.38 -2.69
C PRO A 267 -31.04 5.30 -1.52
N LYS A 268 -29.97 4.97 -0.80
CA LYS A 268 -29.53 5.70 0.41
C LYS A 268 -28.25 6.51 0.21
N LEU A 269 -27.77 6.59 -1.03
CA LEU A 269 -26.49 7.18 -1.35
C LEU A 269 -26.45 8.68 -1.05
N THR A 270 -27.49 9.42 -1.43
CA THR A 270 -27.65 10.86 -1.14
C THR A 270 -27.74 11.15 0.35
N GLU A 271 -28.53 10.35 1.07
CA GLU A 271 -28.67 10.47 2.52
C GLU A 271 -27.35 10.21 3.25
N GLN A 272 -26.63 9.15 2.87
CA GLN A 272 -25.34 8.82 3.47
C GLN A 272 -24.26 9.88 3.23
N LEU A 273 -24.23 10.48 2.05
CA LEU A 273 -23.24 11.49 1.69
C LEU A 273 -23.54 12.84 2.34
N THR A 274 -24.81 13.18 2.54
CA THR A 274 -25.22 14.38 3.26
C THR A 274 -25.07 14.23 4.77
N ASP A 275 -25.48 13.10 5.34
CA ASP A 275 -25.35 12.81 6.77
C ASP A 275 -23.88 12.66 7.23
N SER A 276 -23.02 12.12 6.36
CA SER A 276 -21.59 11.94 6.68
C SER A 276 -20.85 13.27 6.86
N ASN A 277 -21.42 14.36 6.36
CA ASN A 277 -20.88 15.72 6.51
C ASN A 277 -21.43 16.46 7.73
N SER A 278 -22.44 15.92 8.45
CA SER A 278 -22.81 16.45 9.75
C SER A 278 -21.69 16.11 10.73
N GLU A 279 -20.84 17.07 11.04
CA GLU A 279 -19.90 16.96 12.16
C GLU A 279 -20.72 16.69 13.42
N PHE A 280 -20.67 15.45 13.91
CA PHE A 280 -21.08 15.19 15.27
C PHE A 280 -20.21 16.07 16.15
N LYS A 281 -20.78 17.14 16.70
CA LYS A 281 -20.14 17.93 17.75
C LYS A 281 -19.84 16.97 18.89
N ILE A 282 -18.65 16.39 18.88
CA ILE A 282 -18.16 15.60 19.99
C ILE A 282 -18.18 16.56 21.18
N LYS A 283 -19.06 16.33 22.15
CA LYS A 283 -18.99 17.02 23.43
C LYS A 283 -17.59 16.86 23.96
N ARG A 284 -16.80 17.94 23.92
CA ARG A 284 -15.46 17.96 24.51
C ARG A 284 -15.62 17.67 26.00
N THR A 285 -15.44 16.43 26.40
CA THR A 285 -15.32 16.08 27.80
C THR A 285 -13.94 16.57 28.25
N HIS A 286 -13.94 17.66 29.03
CA HIS A 286 -12.73 18.09 29.72
C HIS A 286 -12.33 16.98 30.70
N LYS A 287 -11.33 16.19 30.33
CA LYS A 287 -10.68 15.28 31.26
C LYS A 287 -9.84 16.12 32.22
N LYS A 288 -10.34 16.30 33.45
CA LYS A 288 -9.56 16.89 34.55
C LYS A 288 -8.37 15.96 34.84
N ASN A 289 -7.18 16.52 35.00
CA ASN A 289 -5.94 15.84 35.38
C ASN A 289 -5.33 14.90 34.31
N GLN A 290 -4.96 15.43 33.17
CA GLN A 290 -4.06 14.71 32.26
C GLN A 290 -2.61 15.08 32.56
N ASN A 291 -1.74 14.05 32.73
CA ASN A 291 -0.29 14.24 32.73
C ASN A 291 0.16 14.73 31.34
N VAL A 292 1.22 15.55 31.29
CA VAL A 292 1.79 16.09 30.04
C VAL A 292 2.09 14.97 29.02
N HIS A 293 2.54 13.79 29.48
CA HIS A 293 2.74 12.62 28.64
C HIS A 293 1.47 12.14 27.94
N GLN A 294 0.36 12.03 28.66
CA GLN A 294 -0.92 11.60 28.09
C GLN A 294 -1.46 12.63 27.10
N LEU A 295 -1.25 13.90 27.39
CA LEU A 295 -1.68 15.00 26.52
C LEU A 295 -0.87 15.00 25.21
N LEU A 296 0.46 14.89 25.30
CA LEU A 296 1.33 14.81 24.13
C LEU A 296 1.11 13.54 23.31
N PHE A 297 0.86 12.40 23.97
CA PHE A 297 0.51 11.16 23.28
C PHE A 297 -0.81 11.30 22.52
N SER A 298 -1.85 11.83 23.15
CA SER A 298 -3.15 12.03 22.50
C SER A 298 -3.08 13.05 21.36
N TYR A 299 -2.23 14.07 21.47
CA TYR A 299 -1.94 15.02 20.41
C TYR A 299 -1.30 14.33 19.20
N ASN A 300 -0.25 13.55 19.42
CA ASN A 300 0.41 12.81 18.34
C ASN A 300 -0.51 11.75 17.70
N ALA A 301 -1.38 11.12 18.50
CA ALA A 301 -2.38 10.17 17.99
C ALA A 301 -3.40 10.82 17.05
N GLN A 302 -3.63 12.14 17.13
CA GLN A 302 -4.50 12.83 16.18
C GLN A 302 -3.91 12.88 14.77
N LEU A 303 -2.58 12.91 14.62
CA LEU A 303 -1.91 12.86 13.32
C LEU A 303 -2.21 11.54 12.59
N VAL A 304 -2.31 10.43 13.33
CA VAL A 304 -2.65 9.11 12.79
C VAL A 304 -4.13 8.99 12.40
N LYS A 305 -4.98 9.91 12.85
CA LYS A 305 -6.41 9.93 12.50
C LYS A 305 -6.68 10.60 11.14
N GLU A 306 -5.72 11.25 10.53
CA GLU A 306 -5.87 11.84 9.19
C GLU A 306 -5.68 10.76 8.10
N PRO A 307 -6.77 10.30 7.42
CA PRO A 307 -6.71 9.14 6.52
C PRO A 307 -5.74 9.33 5.36
N ASN A 308 -5.77 10.50 4.72
CA ASN A 308 -4.92 10.80 3.58
C ASN A 308 -3.43 10.81 3.95
N LEU A 309 -3.10 11.36 5.10
CA LEU A 309 -1.72 11.42 5.59
C LEU A 309 -1.20 10.00 5.87
N ILE A 310 -1.99 9.19 6.54
CA ILE A 310 -1.63 7.79 6.84
C ILE A 310 -1.48 6.98 5.56
N MET A 311 -2.41 7.10 4.62
CA MET A 311 -2.31 6.40 3.33
C MET A 311 -1.06 6.80 2.55
N GLN A 312 -0.72 8.08 2.54
CA GLN A 312 0.48 8.56 1.85
C GLN A 312 1.76 7.99 2.47
N VAL A 313 1.85 8.04 3.78
CA VAL A 313 3.01 7.54 4.52
C VAL A 313 3.10 6.01 4.42
N LEU A 314 1.99 5.31 4.59
CA LEU A 314 1.96 3.85 4.47
C LEU A 314 2.30 3.40 3.04
N SER A 315 1.68 3.98 2.02
CA SER A 315 1.97 3.61 0.64
C SER A 315 3.43 3.86 0.28
N SER A 316 4.01 4.98 0.69
CA SER A 316 5.40 5.30 0.36
C SER A 316 6.42 4.49 1.16
N SER A 317 6.14 4.13 2.41
CA SER A 317 7.06 3.36 3.26
C SER A 317 6.93 1.85 3.08
N LEU A 318 5.73 1.35 2.74
CA LEU A 318 5.48 -0.09 2.54
C LEU A 318 5.72 -0.55 1.11
N LEU A 319 5.54 0.33 0.12
CA LEU A 319 5.62 -0.04 -1.29
C LEU A 319 6.99 -0.59 -1.67
N THR A 320 8.06 -0.01 -1.15
CA THR A 320 9.43 -0.45 -1.42
C THR A 320 9.73 -1.85 -0.86
N PRO A 321 9.54 -2.14 0.44
CA PRO A 321 9.77 -3.48 0.96
C PRO A 321 8.86 -4.52 0.31
N ILE A 322 7.61 -4.16 -0.01
CA ILE A 322 6.67 -5.04 -0.71
C ILE A 322 7.20 -5.43 -2.08
N ILE A 323 7.66 -4.47 -2.89
CA ILE A 323 8.21 -4.74 -4.22
C ILE A 323 9.41 -5.69 -4.12
N PHE A 324 10.33 -5.46 -3.17
CA PHE A 324 11.50 -6.33 -2.99
C PHE A 324 11.11 -7.74 -2.55
N ILE A 325 10.23 -7.86 -1.56
CA ILE A 325 9.78 -9.17 -1.09
C ILE A 325 9.05 -9.92 -2.23
N LEU A 326 8.21 -9.24 -3.00
CA LEU A 326 7.52 -9.83 -4.15
C LEU A 326 8.52 -10.24 -5.24
N ALA A 327 9.53 -9.44 -5.55
CA ALA A 327 10.54 -9.77 -6.55
C ALA A 327 11.30 -11.05 -6.20
N PHE A 328 11.70 -11.21 -4.92
CA PHE A 328 12.33 -12.44 -4.44
C PHE A 328 11.35 -13.62 -4.35
N ALA A 329 10.12 -13.38 -3.93
CA ALA A 329 9.12 -14.41 -3.80
C ALA A 329 8.61 -14.94 -5.16
N LEU A 330 8.54 -14.08 -6.19
CA LEU A 330 8.18 -14.47 -7.56
C LEU A 330 9.33 -15.21 -8.27
N GLY A 331 10.57 -15.03 -7.83
CA GLY A 331 11.73 -15.78 -8.31
C GLY A 331 11.69 -17.29 -8.00
N GLY A 332 10.77 -17.72 -7.16
CA GLY A 332 10.27 -19.12 -7.03
C GLY A 332 11.18 -20.14 -6.34
N GLU A 333 12.46 -19.83 -6.15
CA GLU A 333 13.44 -20.87 -5.74
C GLU A 333 13.97 -20.74 -4.31
N ILE A 334 13.63 -19.66 -3.58
CA ILE A 334 14.21 -19.43 -2.25
C ILE A 334 13.28 -19.97 -1.17
N LYS A 335 13.43 -21.26 -0.86
CA LYS A 335 12.89 -21.84 0.38
C LYS A 335 13.97 -21.84 1.45
N LEU A 336 13.71 -21.18 2.55
CA LEU A 336 14.61 -21.10 3.68
C LEU A 336 14.30 -22.14 4.76
N THR A 337 13.63 -23.24 4.38
CA THR A 337 13.20 -24.30 5.30
C THR A 337 14.36 -25.06 5.96
N ASP A 338 15.49 -25.22 5.26
CA ASP A 338 16.63 -26.04 5.68
C ASP A 338 17.87 -25.20 6.02
N LEU A 339 17.67 -24.08 6.71
CA LEU A 339 18.77 -23.24 7.16
C LEU A 339 19.53 -23.88 8.33
N ASP A 340 20.87 -23.91 8.22
CA ASP A 340 21.74 -24.31 9.33
C ASP A 340 21.58 -23.31 10.49
N ASN A 341 21.48 -23.83 11.72
CA ASN A 341 21.37 -23.02 12.94
C ASN A 341 22.52 -22.02 13.12
N LYS A 342 23.65 -22.26 12.46
CA LYS A 342 24.79 -21.33 12.42
C LYS A 342 24.44 -19.97 11.82
N LEU A 343 23.40 -19.88 11.00
CA LEU A 343 22.98 -18.67 10.28
C LEU A 343 22.07 -17.74 11.09
N ILE A 344 21.86 -17.98 12.39
CA ILE A 344 20.98 -17.15 13.23
C ILE A 344 21.40 -15.66 13.24
N GLY A 345 22.72 -15.40 13.27
CA GLY A 345 23.25 -14.05 13.21
C GLY A 345 23.08 -13.40 11.84
N VAL A 346 23.13 -14.19 10.77
CA VAL A 346 22.86 -13.73 9.40
C VAL A 346 21.42 -13.28 9.27
N VAL A 347 20.46 -14.04 9.82
CA VAL A 347 19.04 -13.69 9.83
C VAL A 347 18.79 -12.41 10.63
N PHE A 348 19.54 -12.18 11.71
CA PHE A 348 19.51 -10.90 12.44
C PHE A 348 19.94 -9.72 11.55
N LEU A 349 21.01 -9.86 10.75
CA LEU A 349 21.42 -8.82 9.78
C LEU A 349 20.38 -8.62 8.67
N VAL A 350 19.72 -9.69 8.21
CA VAL A 350 18.60 -9.57 7.27
C VAL A 350 17.48 -8.73 7.88
N GLY A 351 17.19 -8.90 9.17
CA GLY A 351 16.25 -8.06 9.90
C GLY A 351 16.66 -6.57 9.87
N ILE A 352 17.94 -6.26 10.12
CA ILE A 352 18.45 -4.89 10.00
C ILE A 352 18.30 -4.35 8.58
N ALA A 353 18.58 -5.17 7.56
CA ALA A 353 18.40 -4.79 6.16
C ALA A 353 16.93 -4.46 5.82
N LEU A 354 15.97 -5.22 6.35
CA LEU A 354 14.54 -4.90 6.24
C LEU A 354 14.19 -3.56 6.89
N ALA A 355 14.84 -3.21 7.99
CA ALA A 355 14.65 -1.89 8.61
C ALA A 355 15.11 -0.76 7.68
N PHE A 356 16.18 -0.91 6.90
CA PHE A 356 16.61 0.08 5.90
C PHE A 356 15.57 0.29 4.79
N LEU A 357 14.81 -0.75 4.45
CA LEU A 357 13.74 -0.64 3.45
C LEU A 357 12.50 0.07 3.99
N THR A 358 12.18 -0.13 5.28
CA THR A 358 10.96 0.39 5.89
C THR A 358 11.14 1.79 6.51
N VAL A 359 12.35 2.09 7.02
CA VAL A 359 12.69 3.38 7.65
C VAL A 359 13.57 4.19 6.72
N ASN A 360 12.95 5.10 5.99
CA ASN A 360 13.58 5.94 4.98
C ASN A 360 13.04 7.38 5.05
N GLN A 361 13.37 8.21 4.07
CA GLN A 361 12.93 9.62 4.03
C GLN A 361 11.41 9.80 3.99
N THR A 362 10.67 8.81 3.50
CA THR A 362 9.21 8.87 3.36
C THR A 362 8.49 8.26 4.56
N SER A 363 9.20 7.62 5.49
CA SER A 363 8.61 7.00 6.67
C SER A 363 7.99 8.02 7.62
N PHE A 364 7.06 7.56 8.45
CA PHE A 364 6.34 8.42 9.39
C PHE A 364 7.28 9.15 10.35
N ILE A 365 8.23 8.42 10.94
CA ILE A 365 9.20 8.98 11.90
C ILE A 365 10.10 10.06 11.26
N SER A 366 10.35 9.97 9.95
CA SER A 366 11.21 10.89 9.21
C SER A 366 10.60 12.27 8.95
N ASN A 367 9.31 12.41 9.18
CA ASN A 367 8.55 13.62 8.88
C ASN A 367 7.69 14.09 10.06
N LEU A 368 7.76 13.40 11.18
CA LEU A 368 6.84 13.54 12.30
C LEU A 368 6.83 14.93 12.94
N ILE A 369 7.97 15.63 13.00
CA ILE A 369 8.06 16.98 13.56
C ILE A 369 7.45 17.99 12.58
N SER A 370 7.78 17.86 11.31
CA SER A 370 7.29 18.76 10.25
C SER A 370 5.79 18.59 9.99
N LEU A 371 5.19 17.46 10.36
CA LEU A 371 3.74 17.24 10.26
C LEU A 371 2.93 18.14 11.20
N ASP A 372 3.53 18.72 12.23
CA ASP A 372 2.84 19.65 13.12
C ASP A 372 2.54 21.00 12.46
N GLN A 373 3.24 21.34 11.38
CA GLN A 373 3.06 22.63 10.70
C GLN A 373 3.11 23.82 11.68
N GLU A 374 2.15 24.73 11.60
CA GLU A 374 2.06 25.91 12.46
C GLU A 374 1.91 25.56 13.95
N ASN A 375 1.33 24.39 14.27
CA ASN A 375 1.20 23.93 15.66
C ASN A 375 2.55 23.74 16.34
N PHE A 376 3.63 23.47 15.61
CA PHE A 376 4.98 23.40 16.17
C PHE A 376 5.40 24.72 16.84
N LEU A 377 5.09 25.87 16.19
CA LEU A 377 5.38 27.18 16.74
C LEU A 377 4.55 27.47 17.98
N PHE A 378 3.26 27.07 17.96
CA PHE A 378 2.38 27.18 19.12
C PHE A 378 2.89 26.35 20.30
N ILE A 379 3.29 25.10 20.07
CA ILE A 379 3.82 24.22 21.13
C ILE A 379 5.11 24.83 21.73
N ARG A 380 5.95 25.44 20.91
CA ARG A 380 7.16 26.12 21.36
C ARG A 380 6.88 27.31 22.28
N SER A 381 5.70 27.91 22.18
CA SER A 381 5.27 29.01 23.06
C SER A 381 4.70 28.55 24.40
N LEU A 382 4.39 27.26 24.55
CA LEU A 382 3.87 26.68 25.78
C LEU A 382 4.98 26.46 26.81
N PRO A 383 4.64 26.46 28.11
CA PRO A 383 5.60 26.20 29.20
C PRO A 383 5.94 24.69 29.29
N ILE A 384 6.30 24.08 28.18
CA ILE A 384 6.72 22.69 28.05
C ILE A 384 8.17 22.65 27.57
N SER A 385 9.03 21.86 28.19
CA SER A 385 10.40 21.74 27.70
C SER A 385 10.44 21.10 26.31
N MET A 386 11.20 21.70 25.39
CA MET A 386 11.35 21.18 24.03
C MET A 386 11.92 19.75 24.03
N ASN A 387 12.78 19.43 25.00
CA ASN A 387 13.31 18.09 25.18
C ASN A 387 12.20 17.06 25.48
N GLN A 388 11.29 17.40 26.41
CA GLN A 388 10.16 16.53 26.75
C GLN A 388 9.23 16.32 25.56
N TYR A 389 8.89 17.40 24.85
CA TYR A 389 8.07 17.33 23.63
C TYR A 389 8.70 16.42 22.56
N LEU A 390 9.99 16.63 22.24
CA LEU A 390 10.67 15.85 21.22
C LEU A 390 10.86 14.37 21.64
N LYS A 391 11.13 14.09 22.91
CA LYS A 391 11.25 12.73 23.44
C LYS A 391 9.92 11.97 23.32
N GLU A 392 8.80 12.58 23.71
CA GLU A 392 7.48 11.95 23.58
C GLU A 392 7.07 11.75 22.11
N LYS A 393 7.39 12.71 21.28
CA LYS A 393 7.15 12.61 19.84
C LYS A 393 7.99 11.50 19.19
N PHE A 394 9.26 11.41 19.55
CA PHE A 394 10.13 10.33 19.11
C PHE A 394 9.62 8.96 19.55
N ARG A 395 9.25 8.81 20.83
CA ARG A 395 8.68 7.56 21.36
C ARG A 395 7.45 7.11 20.59
N PHE A 396 6.51 8.03 20.37
CA PHE A 396 5.31 7.76 19.59
C PHE A 396 5.64 7.29 18.17
N GLY A 397 6.47 8.03 17.46
CA GLY A 397 6.87 7.71 16.10
C GLY A 397 7.64 6.40 16.00
N TRP A 398 8.57 6.14 16.93
CA TRP A 398 9.33 4.89 16.97
C TRP A 398 8.44 3.67 17.24
N ILE A 399 7.51 3.75 18.19
CA ILE A 399 6.57 2.65 18.48
C ILE A 399 5.74 2.33 17.22
N LEU A 400 5.17 3.34 16.57
CA LEU A 400 4.38 3.15 15.36
C LEU A 400 5.22 2.55 14.23
N GLN A 401 6.41 3.07 14.01
CA GLN A 401 7.33 2.59 12.98
C GLN A 401 7.82 1.16 13.29
N SER A 402 8.08 0.82 14.55
CA SER A 402 8.46 -0.52 14.99
C SER A 402 7.35 -1.53 14.73
N PHE A 403 6.10 -1.14 14.93
CA PHE A 403 4.95 -1.99 14.63
C PHE A 403 4.87 -2.30 13.12
N LEU A 404 5.08 -1.31 12.27
CA LEU A 404 5.10 -1.49 10.81
C LEU A 404 6.28 -2.36 10.36
N THR A 405 7.48 -2.05 10.83
CA THR A 405 8.70 -2.78 10.46
C THR A 405 8.66 -4.23 10.97
N GLY A 406 8.23 -4.43 12.21
CA GLY A 406 8.07 -5.77 12.79
C GLY A 406 7.00 -6.59 12.08
N GLY A 407 5.88 -5.97 11.69
CA GLY A 407 4.83 -6.60 10.89
C GLY A 407 5.34 -7.09 9.53
N ILE A 408 6.11 -6.25 8.82
CA ILE A 408 6.73 -6.64 7.54
C ILE A 408 7.75 -7.76 7.74
N ALA A 409 8.56 -7.70 8.80
CA ALA A 409 9.54 -8.75 9.11
C ALA A 409 8.85 -10.08 9.42
N LEU A 410 7.76 -10.09 10.18
CA LEU A 410 6.95 -11.29 10.42
C LEU A 410 6.39 -11.86 9.13
N LEU A 411 5.74 -11.02 8.34
CA LEU A 411 5.14 -11.45 7.08
C LEU A 411 6.19 -11.98 6.11
N SER A 412 7.36 -11.35 6.01
CA SER A 412 8.45 -11.84 5.16
C SER A 412 9.00 -13.18 5.67
N GLY A 413 9.24 -13.33 6.99
CA GLY A 413 9.70 -14.58 7.57
C GLY A 413 8.75 -15.74 7.32
N LEU A 414 7.44 -15.51 7.46
CA LEU A 414 6.41 -16.51 7.17
C LEU A 414 6.32 -16.84 5.68
N SER A 415 6.45 -15.83 4.80
CA SER A 415 6.35 -16.00 3.34
C SER A 415 7.49 -16.84 2.77
N PHE A 416 8.71 -16.65 3.27
CA PHE A 416 9.88 -17.42 2.86
C PHE A 416 10.02 -18.75 3.63
N GLN A 417 8.98 -19.16 4.38
CA GLN A 417 8.97 -20.40 5.17
C GLN A 417 10.18 -20.51 6.10
N LEU A 418 10.57 -19.41 6.71
CA LEU A 418 11.68 -19.39 7.66
C LEU A 418 11.33 -20.26 8.87
N PRO A 419 12.21 -21.17 9.33
CA PRO A 419 11.96 -21.96 10.52
C PRO A 419 11.61 -21.07 11.73
N LEU A 420 10.64 -21.49 12.53
CA LEU A 420 10.12 -20.71 13.67
C LEU A 420 11.23 -20.21 14.63
N PHE A 421 12.32 -21.00 14.72
CA PHE A 421 13.49 -20.66 15.52
C PHE A 421 14.19 -19.35 15.08
N PHE A 422 14.16 -19.05 13.79
CA PHE A 422 14.81 -17.87 13.22
C PHE A 422 13.93 -16.60 13.26
N ILE A 423 12.62 -16.74 13.39
CA ILE A 423 11.68 -15.62 13.38
C ILE A 423 11.99 -14.60 14.49
N PRO A 424 12.30 -14.99 15.74
CA PRO A 424 12.71 -14.04 16.76
C PRO A 424 13.97 -13.26 16.38
N SER A 425 14.97 -13.91 15.78
CA SER A 425 16.20 -13.25 15.33
C SER A 425 15.93 -12.19 14.27
N LEU A 426 15.07 -12.51 13.28
CA LEU A 426 14.63 -11.59 12.25
C LEU A 426 13.90 -10.37 12.85
N LEU A 427 12.99 -10.61 13.79
CA LEU A 427 12.25 -9.56 14.49
C LEU A 427 13.17 -8.67 15.31
N PHE A 428 14.06 -9.23 16.13
CA PHE A 428 15.01 -8.44 16.92
C PHE A 428 15.91 -7.61 16.03
N GLY A 429 16.42 -8.16 14.92
CA GLY A 429 17.21 -7.44 13.95
C GLY A 429 16.44 -6.27 13.33
N SER A 430 15.20 -6.49 12.93
CA SER A 430 14.37 -5.46 12.30
C SER A 430 13.98 -4.34 13.29
N LEU A 431 13.61 -4.67 14.51
CA LEU A 431 13.28 -3.68 15.54
C LEU A 431 14.52 -2.90 15.99
N PHE A 432 15.65 -3.56 16.12
CA PHE A 432 16.92 -2.93 16.45
C PHE A 432 17.37 -1.95 15.35
N GLY A 433 17.35 -2.38 14.09
CA GLY A 433 17.63 -1.51 12.95
C GLY A 433 16.65 -0.35 12.85
N CYS A 434 15.36 -0.60 13.11
CA CYS A 434 14.32 0.43 13.16
C CYS A 434 14.64 1.51 14.19
N TYR A 435 15.10 1.15 15.40
CA TYR A 435 15.48 2.12 16.42
C TYR A 435 16.64 3.01 15.98
N LEU A 436 17.72 2.39 15.47
CA LEU A 436 18.92 3.12 15.04
C LEU A 436 18.62 4.09 13.89
N LEU A 437 17.84 3.65 12.92
CA LEU A 437 17.45 4.49 11.78
C LEU A 437 16.45 5.57 12.18
N SER A 438 15.57 5.28 13.11
CA SER A 438 14.62 6.26 13.66
C SER A 438 15.35 7.45 14.31
N LEU A 439 16.44 7.21 15.05
CA LEU A 439 17.28 8.28 15.59
C LEU A 439 17.84 9.20 14.51
N ARG A 440 18.35 8.61 13.43
CA ARG A 440 18.91 9.36 12.30
C ARG A 440 17.84 10.20 11.61
N TYR A 441 16.72 9.58 11.25
CA TYR A 441 15.71 10.23 10.44
C TYR A 441 14.88 11.24 11.23
N PHE A 442 14.66 11.03 12.52
CA PHE A 442 14.04 12.02 13.39
C PHE A 442 14.94 13.26 13.57
N ALA A 443 16.24 13.07 13.80
CA ALA A 443 17.19 14.18 13.84
C ALA A 443 17.32 14.90 12.50
N ARG A 444 17.18 14.17 11.37
CA ARG A 444 17.11 14.76 10.02
C ARG A 444 15.88 15.63 9.84
N ASP A 445 14.70 15.19 10.28
CA ASP A 445 13.46 15.95 10.19
C ASP A 445 13.60 17.32 10.90
N TYR A 446 14.18 17.32 12.10
CA TYR A 446 14.44 18.56 12.83
C TYR A 446 15.42 19.50 12.11
N ARG A 447 16.48 18.93 11.50
CA ARG A 447 17.47 19.75 10.74
C ARG A 447 16.92 20.34 9.47
N LEU A 448 16.03 19.62 8.81
CA LEU A 448 15.38 20.01 7.56
C LEU A 448 13.91 20.44 7.79
N LEU A 449 13.65 21.07 8.95
CA LEU A 449 12.31 21.43 9.36
C LEU A 449 11.62 22.29 8.29
N LEU A 450 10.44 21.83 7.84
CA LEU A 450 9.61 22.53 6.87
C LEU A 450 8.18 22.56 7.44
N LEU A 451 7.72 23.74 7.86
CA LEU A 451 6.41 23.91 8.49
C LEU A 451 5.34 24.39 7.51
N ASN A 452 5.74 25.07 6.42
CA ASN A 452 4.85 25.69 5.44
C ASN A 452 4.61 24.77 4.22
N TRP A 453 4.58 23.45 4.43
CA TRP A 453 4.30 22.55 3.33
C TRP A 453 2.81 22.52 2.99
N THR A 454 2.51 22.51 1.71
CA THR A 454 1.14 22.39 1.17
C THR A 454 0.86 20.98 0.67
N ASN A 455 1.93 20.21 0.39
CA ASN A 455 1.85 18.85 -0.10
C ASN A 455 2.92 18.00 0.61
N ILE A 456 2.52 16.82 1.07
CA ILE A 456 3.41 15.92 1.81
C ILE A 456 4.64 15.47 0.99
N ASN A 457 4.55 15.48 -0.34
CA ASN A 457 5.69 15.20 -1.21
C ASN A 457 6.83 16.22 -1.06
N GLN A 458 6.55 17.44 -0.61
CA GLN A 458 7.58 18.42 -0.30
C GLN A 458 8.43 17.94 0.87
N LEU A 459 7.81 17.28 1.86
CA LEU A 459 8.52 16.68 2.98
C LEU A 459 9.39 15.50 2.54
N PHE A 460 8.88 14.65 1.66
CA PHE A 460 9.60 13.48 1.17
C PHE A 460 10.82 13.83 0.31
N ASN A 461 10.76 14.93 -0.41
CA ASN A 461 11.83 15.37 -1.31
C ASN A 461 12.82 16.37 -0.67
N ARG A 462 12.75 16.60 0.64
CA ARG A 462 13.67 17.49 1.34
C ARG A 462 15.12 16.99 1.33
N GLY A 463 16.04 17.89 1.15
CA GLY A 463 17.47 17.61 1.13
C GLY A 463 17.94 17.07 -0.22
N SER A 464 18.20 15.78 -0.31
CA SER A 464 18.74 15.15 -1.53
C SER A 464 17.74 14.87 -2.64
N GLY A 465 16.45 15.18 -2.43
CA GLY A 465 15.39 14.95 -3.40
C GLY A 465 15.09 13.46 -3.66
N SER A 466 14.33 13.18 -4.71
CA SER A 466 13.95 11.82 -5.07
C SER A 466 15.14 10.96 -5.53
N LEU A 467 16.11 11.55 -6.22
CA LEU A 467 17.33 10.85 -6.65
C LEU A 467 18.18 10.41 -5.44
N GLY A 468 18.33 11.29 -4.45
CA GLY A 468 19.02 10.94 -3.23
C GLY A 468 18.32 9.85 -2.41
N LEU A 469 16.99 9.81 -2.43
CA LEU A 469 16.22 8.73 -1.82
C LEU A 469 16.54 7.39 -2.51
N VAL A 470 16.44 7.34 -3.83
CA VAL A 470 16.74 6.12 -4.59
C VAL A 470 18.20 5.69 -4.39
N ALA A 471 19.15 6.63 -4.45
CA ALA A 471 20.57 6.35 -4.24
C ALA A 471 20.86 5.80 -2.83
N THR A 472 20.25 6.37 -1.79
CA THR A 472 20.44 5.89 -0.42
C THR A 472 19.80 4.52 -0.20
N MET A 473 18.62 4.26 -0.77
CA MET A 473 17.95 2.97 -0.67
C MET A 473 18.71 1.88 -1.43
N MET A 474 19.08 2.13 -2.68
CA MET A 474 19.85 1.18 -3.49
C MET A 474 21.25 0.92 -2.90
N GLY A 475 21.92 1.99 -2.46
CA GLY A 475 23.24 1.86 -1.81
C GLY A 475 23.17 1.03 -0.53
N SER A 476 22.19 1.27 0.33
CA SER A 476 22.01 0.51 1.56
C SER A 476 21.66 -0.96 1.29
N LEU A 477 20.87 -1.24 0.26
CA LEU A 477 20.54 -2.61 -0.16
C LEU A 477 21.77 -3.36 -0.67
N ILE A 478 22.53 -2.77 -1.58
CA ILE A 478 23.74 -3.40 -2.15
C ILE A 478 24.72 -3.70 -1.03
N ILE A 479 24.99 -2.75 -0.14
CA ILE A 479 25.87 -2.94 1.01
C ILE A 479 25.34 -4.04 1.92
N SER A 480 24.03 -4.05 2.22
CA SER A 480 23.41 -5.07 3.07
C SER A 480 23.54 -6.46 2.44
N ILE A 481 23.30 -6.60 1.14
CA ILE A 481 23.42 -7.89 0.43
C ILE A 481 24.87 -8.39 0.51
N ILE A 482 25.84 -7.52 0.23
CA ILE A 482 27.27 -7.88 0.30
C ILE A 482 27.63 -8.37 1.70
N LEU A 483 27.22 -7.64 2.75
CA LEU A 483 27.50 -8.00 4.14
C LEU A 483 26.81 -9.32 4.55
N ILE A 484 25.56 -9.53 4.13
CA ILE A 484 24.81 -10.76 4.40
C ILE A 484 25.48 -11.96 3.73
N VAL A 485 25.89 -11.83 2.45
CA VAL A 485 26.58 -12.90 1.72
C VAL A 485 27.94 -13.21 2.34
N LEU A 486 28.74 -12.20 2.62
CA LEU A 486 30.06 -12.40 3.27
C LEU A 486 29.92 -13.07 4.64
N TYR A 487 28.99 -12.59 5.46
CA TYR A 487 28.75 -13.18 6.78
C TYR A 487 28.19 -14.59 6.66
N GLY A 488 27.28 -14.86 5.73
CA GLY A 488 26.76 -16.19 5.47
C GLY A 488 27.85 -17.18 5.07
N MET A 489 28.73 -16.79 4.16
CA MET A 489 29.89 -17.61 3.78
C MET A 489 30.79 -17.90 4.99
N LEU A 490 31.15 -16.88 5.76
CA LEU A 490 31.98 -17.08 6.95
C LEU A 490 31.31 -17.98 7.98
N ALA A 491 30.01 -17.84 8.20
CA ALA A 491 29.26 -18.65 9.17
C ALA A 491 29.14 -20.12 8.77
N LEU A 492 29.15 -20.43 7.45
CA LEU A 492 29.12 -21.82 6.96
C LEU A 492 30.50 -22.50 7.03
N PHE A 493 31.59 -21.76 6.71
CA PHE A 493 32.93 -22.36 6.65
C PHE A 493 33.67 -22.41 7.97
N TYR A 494 33.34 -21.54 8.93
CA TYR A 494 34.06 -21.43 10.21
C TYR A 494 33.18 -21.82 11.41
N PRO A 495 33.79 -22.18 12.56
CA PRO A 495 33.06 -22.48 13.79
C PRO A 495 32.16 -21.34 14.23
N PHE A 496 30.96 -21.67 14.73
CA PHE A 496 29.91 -20.72 15.16
C PHE A 496 30.45 -19.59 16.05
N TRP A 497 31.23 -19.92 17.06
CA TRP A 497 31.75 -18.93 18.03
C TRP A 497 32.76 -17.95 17.41
N LEU A 498 33.57 -18.44 16.51
CA LEU A 498 34.66 -17.66 15.92
C LEU A 498 34.15 -16.57 14.95
N VAL A 499 32.98 -16.75 14.39
CA VAL A 499 32.37 -15.79 13.46
C VAL A 499 31.33 -14.92 14.16
N ASN A 500 30.42 -15.53 14.94
CA ASN A 500 29.29 -14.79 15.52
C ASN A 500 29.71 -13.84 16.65
N ILE A 501 30.69 -14.20 17.50
CA ILE A 501 31.12 -13.31 18.60
C ILE A 501 31.72 -12.00 18.07
N PRO A 502 32.67 -12.00 17.11
CA PRO A 502 33.22 -10.77 16.56
C PRO A 502 32.17 -9.92 15.83
N VAL A 503 31.25 -10.55 15.09
CA VAL A 503 30.18 -9.82 14.36
C VAL A 503 29.22 -9.17 15.35
N ILE A 504 28.77 -9.90 16.37
CA ILE A 504 27.91 -9.33 17.43
C ILE A 504 28.64 -8.18 18.15
N GLY A 505 29.91 -8.37 18.51
CA GLY A 505 30.72 -7.33 19.12
C GLY A 505 30.81 -6.08 18.25
N LEU A 506 31.09 -6.25 16.97
CA LEU A 506 31.17 -5.15 16.01
C LEU A 506 29.82 -4.41 15.86
N VAL A 507 28.72 -5.14 15.75
CA VAL A 507 27.37 -4.56 15.68
C VAL A 507 27.05 -3.77 16.94
N LEU A 508 27.36 -4.31 18.12
CA LEU A 508 27.14 -3.62 19.41
C LEU A 508 28.00 -2.35 19.54
N ILE A 509 29.27 -2.40 19.16
CA ILE A 509 30.16 -1.23 19.18
C ILE A 509 29.66 -0.15 18.22
N LEU A 510 29.37 -0.50 16.97
CA LEU A 510 28.89 0.45 15.99
C LEU A 510 27.55 1.08 16.42
N SER A 511 26.64 0.28 16.95
CA SER A 511 25.35 0.79 17.44
C SER A 511 25.49 1.69 18.65
N ALA A 512 26.37 1.35 19.60
CA ALA A 512 26.66 2.20 20.75
C ALA A 512 27.25 3.55 20.32
N LEU A 513 28.24 3.53 19.40
CA LEU A 513 28.81 4.75 18.83
C LEU A 513 27.73 5.60 18.12
N TRP A 514 26.82 4.96 17.39
CA TRP A 514 25.71 5.62 16.71
C TRP A 514 24.74 6.29 17.68
N ILE A 515 24.35 5.59 18.74
CA ILE A 515 23.46 6.13 19.79
C ILE A 515 24.14 7.31 20.50
N VAL A 516 25.39 7.14 20.92
CA VAL A 516 26.17 8.21 21.60
C VAL A 516 26.32 9.43 20.68
N TYR A 517 26.57 9.22 19.39
CA TYR A 517 26.64 10.30 18.40
C TYR A 517 25.35 11.11 18.38
N TYR A 518 24.17 10.48 18.27
CA TYR A 518 22.89 11.19 18.25
C TYR A 518 22.50 11.78 19.61
N GLN A 519 22.89 11.14 20.71
CA GLN A 519 22.73 11.74 22.05
C GLN A 519 23.51 13.06 22.16
N ARG A 520 24.77 13.09 21.72
CA ARG A 520 25.61 14.29 21.79
C ARG A 520 25.24 15.36 20.78
N THR A 521 24.94 14.98 19.54
CA THR A 521 24.73 15.95 18.44
C THR A 521 23.29 16.46 18.35
N PHE A 522 22.31 15.71 18.82
CA PHE A 522 20.92 16.08 18.72
C PHE A 522 20.30 16.32 20.11
N TRP A 523 20.22 15.31 20.97
CA TRP A 523 19.48 15.41 22.23
C TRP A 523 20.09 16.40 23.23
N LYS A 524 21.41 16.45 23.35
CA LYS A 524 22.10 17.35 24.26
C LYS A 524 21.90 18.85 23.94
N LYS A 525 21.41 19.19 22.76
CA LYS A 525 21.08 20.59 22.41
C LYS A 525 19.81 21.10 23.09
N PHE A 526 19.00 20.22 23.60
CA PHE A 526 17.71 20.52 24.22
C PHE A 526 17.71 20.29 25.74
N GLU A 527 18.79 19.76 26.30
CA GLU A 527 19.03 19.69 27.73
C GLU A 527 19.56 21.02 28.27
#